data_36bea49f671f4aa5551cb5b4dbcc6795
#
_entry.id   36bea49f671f4aa5551cb5b4dbcc6795
#
_cell.length_a   1.000
_cell.length_b   1.000
_cell.length_c   1.000
_cell.angle_alpha   90.00
_cell.angle_beta   90.00
_cell.angle_gamma   90.00
#
_symmetry.space_group_name_H-M   'P 1'
#
loop_
_entity.id
_entity.type
_entity.pdbx_description
1 polymer ?
#
loop_
_entity_poly.entity_id
_entity_poly.type
_entity_poly.pdbx_seq_one_letter_code
_entity_poly.pdbx_strand_id
1 'polypeptide(L)'
;MINKTLIFFLIISNLIFLNLYGDDQINFDVSEIEILDSGKKIVGKNRGTITTENGIIIQADEFEFDKVKNILQAKGNITIEDKLNNYNFIAKAITYFKNEEKIEIQGKTEAMIGNNYNFKTENISILREQMIISSDVGVKILDNKNQTRYEIGKFSYSLSDEILKGEDFFINTKYNQPFSDKFFFKSAVFNLKDQTYIAQDININFKKDIFGDENNDPRFKGSSSSSKNGVTTINKGIFTSCKKNDGCPPWTIQADKIIYDKDKKQINYENALIKVYDIPVLYFPKFFHPGPTVNRQSGFLIPHINNSNILGTSLQIPYFYALSQNKDFTFRPTIFDKNILMFQSEYRQQNKNSYFISDLNIVDGYKSNKSSEKNTLTHLFSKYQIDLDLENFIESSLNISFQKVSNDTYLKIFDTNIVDTDLKPDNFDTLTSEIDLNIENEKFALRAGLTAYENLSKLNSDRYQFVLPYYDFSRSFFNNNNFASFDFISQGDNILKDTNSLRSRMINNLSIKSYDYYSEGGLKN
;
A
#
# COMPACT_ATOMS: atom_id res chain seq x y z
N MET A 1 -9.45 12.61 -2.54
CA MET A 1 -10.23 12.09 -3.69
C MET A 1 -11.57 12.79 -3.88
N ILE A 2 -12.16 13.37 -2.84
CA ILE A 2 -13.48 14.04 -2.86
C ILE A 2 -13.47 15.39 -3.61
N ASN A 3 -12.33 16.10 -3.69
CA ASN A 3 -12.22 17.47 -4.22
C ASN A 3 -12.64 17.70 -5.67
N LYS A 4 -12.74 16.67 -6.50
CA LYS A 4 -13.04 16.84 -7.93
C LYS A 4 -14.47 16.47 -8.33
N THR A 5 -15.14 15.66 -7.52
CA THR A 5 -16.58 15.43 -7.61
C THR A 5 -17.37 16.71 -7.23
N LEU A 6 -16.74 17.56 -6.42
CA LEU A 6 -17.21 18.88 -6.02
C LEU A 6 -17.48 19.82 -7.21
N ILE A 7 -16.59 19.83 -8.17
CA ILE A 7 -16.69 20.66 -9.37
C ILE A 7 -17.94 20.29 -10.18
N PHE A 8 -18.36 19.03 -10.14
CA PHE A 8 -19.52 18.53 -10.86
C PHE A 8 -20.84 19.16 -10.38
N PHE A 9 -21.08 19.20 -9.06
CA PHE A 9 -22.30 19.80 -8.53
C PHE A 9 -22.30 21.34 -8.58
N LEU A 10 -21.16 21.98 -8.40
CA LEU A 10 -20.96 23.41 -8.62
C LEU A 10 -21.28 23.82 -10.07
N ILE A 11 -21.04 22.93 -10.99
CA ILE A 11 -21.20 23.15 -12.41
C ILE A 11 -22.68 23.07 -12.84
N ILE A 12 -23.43 22.08 -12.31
CA ILE A 12 -24.90 22.04 -12.48
C ILE A 12 -25.53 23.32 -11.88
N SER A 13 -24.94 23.86 -10.80
CA SER A 13 -25.42 25.11 -10.19
C SER A 13 -25.38 26.29 -11.13
N ASN A 14 -24.34 26.45 -11.91
CA ASN A 14 -24.22 27.59 -12.86
C ASN A 14 -25.15 27.47 -14.08
N LEU A 15 -25.55 26.25 -14.44
CA LEU A 15 -26.53 26.03 -15.52
C LEU A 15 -27.96 26.46 -15.13
N ILE A 16 -28.26 26.47 -13.84
CA ILE A 16 -29.62 26.66 -13.32
C ILE A 16 -29.84 28.10 -12.89
N PHE A 17 -28.77 28.84 -12.59
CA PHE A 17 -28.82 30.29 -12.28
C PHE A 17 -28.82 31.16 -13.54
N LEU A 18 -29.74 30.85 -14.44
CA LEU A 18 -30.23 31.88 -15.31
C LEU A 18 -30.95 32.89 -14.41
N ASN A 19 -30.35 34.07 -14.24
CA ASN A 19 -31.04 35.22 -13.63
C ASN A 19 -32.25 35.58 -14.46
N LEU A 20 -33.35 34.88 -14.30
CA LEU A 20 -34.66 35.24 -14.78
C LEU A 20 -35.33 36.23 -13.81
N TYR A 21 -34.57 37.28 -13.40
CA TYR A 21 -35.07 38.47 -12.75
C TYR A 21 -35.15 39.57 -13.78
N GLY A 22 -36.24 39.65 -14.48
CA GLY A 22 -36.63 40.61 -15.46
C GLY A 22 -37.79 40.03 -16.22
N ASP A 23 -38.58 40.83 -16.85
CA ASP A 23 -39.59 40.46 -17.83
C ASP A 23 -38.87 39.80 -19.02
N ASP A 24 -38.37 38.59 -18.81
CA ASP A 24 -37.48 37.90 -19.75
C ASP A 24 -38.30 37.51 -20.97
N GLN A 25 -38.09 38.23 -22.03
CA GLN A 25 -38.52 37.84 -23.35
C GLN A 25 -37.79 36.57 -23.72
N ILE A 26 -38.50 35.44 -23.58
CA ILE A 26 -38.03 34.15 -24.11
C ILE A 26 -38.00 34.31 -25.64
N ASN A 27 -36.83 34.42 -26.22
CA ASN A 27 -36.67 34.48 -27.68
C ASN A 27 -36.83 33.07 -28.25
N PHE A 28 -37.96 32.87 -28.91
CA PHE A 28 -38.24 31.65 -29.64
C PHE A 28 -37.81 31.83 -31.10
N ASP A 29 -36.87 31.04 -31.54
CA ASP A 29 -36.52 30.87 -32.94
C ASP A 29 -37.05 29.48 -33.35
N VAL A 30 -38.27 29.43 -33.81
CA VAL A 30 -38.99 28.21 -34.19
C VAL A 30 -39.56 28.34 -35.60
N SER A 31 -39.56 27.23 -36.34
CA SER A 31 -40.00 27.23 -37.75
C SER A 31 -41.49 27.47 -37.90
N GLU A 32 -42.30 27.12 -36.90
CA GLU A 32 -43.74 27.25 -36.92
C GLU A 32 -44.28 27.57 -35.53
N ILE A 33 -45.12 28.61 -35.42
CA ILE A 33 -45.76 28.98 -34.15
C ILE A 33 -47.26 28.89 -34.31
N GLU A 34 -47.90 28.09 -33.46
CA GLU A 34 -49.36 28.06 -33.32
C GLU A 34 -49.77 28.77 -32.03
N ILE A 35 -50.75 29.64 -32.14
CA ILE A 35 -51.34 30.34 -30.99
C ILE A 35 -52.74 29.69 -30.78
N LEU A 36 -52.91 28.99 -29.67
CA LEU A 36 -54.11 28.26 -29.32
C LEU A 36 -54.84 28.96 -28.14
N ASP A 37 -56.12 28.56 -27.96
CA ASP A 37 -56.96 28.99 -26.83
C ASP A 37 -57.00 30.52 -26.64
N SER A 38 -57.23 31.26 -27.76
CA SER A 38 -57.29 32.73 -27.75
C SER A 38 -56.04 33.40 -27.16
N GLY A 39 -54.88 32.85 -27.43
CA GLY A 39 -53.60 33.40 -26.98
C GLY A 39 -53.10 32.88 -25.62
N LYS A 40 -53.80 31.95 -25.01
CA LYS A 40 -53.44 31.33 -23.73
C LYS A 40 -52.34 30.30 -23.83
N LYS A 41 -52.24 29.65 -25.00
CA LYS A 41 -51.17 28.65 -25.27
C LYS A 41 -50.39 29.03 -26.52
N ILE A 42 -49.09 28.91 -26.45
CA ILE A 42 -48.15 29.08 -27.55
C ILE A 42 -47.48 27.73 -27.79
N VAL A 43 -47.54 27.22 -29.00
CA VAL A 43 -46.87 25.97 -29.39
C VAL A 43 -45.91 26.28 -30.52
N GLY A 44 -44.64 25.90 -30.31
CA GLY A 44 -43.61 25.91 -31.34
C GLY A 44 -43.38 24.52 -31.87
N LYS A 45 -43.41 24.33 -33.18
CA LYS A 45 -43.22 23.03 -33.85
C LYS A 45 -42.04 23.05 -34.82
N ASN A 46 -41.68 21.83 -35.27
CA ASN A 46 -40.66 21.63 -36.30
C ASN A 46 -39.25 22.07 -35.90
N ARG A 47 -38.84 21.71 -34.68
CA ARG A 47 -37.55 21.98 -34.07
C ARG A 47 -37.25 23.49 -33.95
N GLY A 48 -37.10 23.92 -32.75
CA GLY A 48 -36.76 25.31 -32.43
C GLY A 48 -35.58 25.42 -31.50
N THR A 49 -35.14 26.64 -31.35
CA THR A 49 -34.05 27.03 -30.47
C THR A 49 -34.51 28.14 -29.54
N ILE A 50 -34.24 27.96 -28.26
CA ILE A 50 -34.38 29.02 -27.27
C ILE A 50 -32.95 29.43 -26.86
N THR A 51 -32.67 30.73 -27.00
CA THR A 51 -31.39 31.29 -26.54
C THR A 51 -31.64 32.20 -25.36
N THR A 52 -30.92 31.99 -24.27
CA THR A 52 -30.99 32.87 -23.10
C THR A 52 -29.93 33.95 -23.16
N GLU A 53 -30.11 35.04 -22.42
CA GLU A 53 -29.13 36.15 -22.34
C GLU A 53 -27.74 35.68 -21.90
N ASN A 54 -27.66 34.63 -21.09
CA ASN A 54 -26.41 34.03 -20.59
C ASN A 54 -25.74 33.07 -21.59
N GLY A 55 -26.21 33.02 -22.84
CA GLY A 55 -25.60 32.22 -23.89
C GLY A 55 -25.89 30.71 -23.85
N ILE A 56 -26.89 30.28 -23.09
CA ILE A 56 -27.36 28.91 -23.09
C ILE A 56 -28.31 28.69 -24.27
N ILE A 57 -28.08 27.65 -25.03
CA ILE A 57 -28.85 27.25 -26.19
C ILE A 57 -29.65 26.01 -25.86
N ILE A 58 -30.98 26.08 -25.94
CA ILE A 58 -31.88 24.94 -25.76
C ILE A 58 -32.53 24.62 -27.10
N GLN A 59 -32.35 23.45 -27.61
CA GLN A 59 -33.01 22.97 -28.82
C GLN A 59 -33.99 21.85 -28.46
N ALA A 60 -35.19 21.87 -29.05
CA ALA A 60 -36.18 20.80 -28.90
C ALA A 60 -37.04 20.69 -30.15
N ASP A 61 -37.69 19.53 -30.35
CA ASP A 61 -38.56 19.32 -31.48
C ASP A 61 -39.88 20.12 -31.33
N GLU A 62 -40.38 20.25 -30.10
CA GLU A 62 -41.63 20.96 -29.78
C GLU A 62 -41.48 21.74 -28.48
N PHE A 63 -42.08 22.94 -28.43
CA PHE A 63 -42.23 23.79 -27.25
C PHE A 63 -43.72 24.10 -27.04
N GLU A 64 -44.20 23.98 -25.81
CA GLU A 64 -45.55 24.37 -25.41
C GLU A 64 -45.47 25.28 -24.19
N PHE A 65 -46.01 26.51 -24.30
CA PHE A 65 -46.09 27.43 -23.16
C PHE A 65 -47.54 27.70 -22.82
N ASP A 66 -48.00 27.25 -21.65
CA ASP A 66 -49.32 27.55 -21.10
C ASP A 66 -49.20 28.81 -20.22
N LYS A 67 -49.67 29.93 -20.73
CA LYS A 67 -49.61 31.25 -20.05
C LYS A 67 -50.49 31.29 -18.80
N VAL A 68 -51.58 30.51 -18.73
CA VAL A 68 -52.51 30.50 -17.59
C VAL A 68 -51.89 29.76 -16.43
N LYS A 69 -51.24 28.67 -16.71
CA LYS A 69 -50.56 27.81 -15.69
C LYS A 69 -49.14 28.23 -15.44
N ASN A 70 -48.57 29.08 -16.28
CA ASN A 70 -47.14 29.44 -16.26
C ASN A 70 -46.23 28.22 -16.37
N ILE A 71 -46.56 27.26 -17.27
CA ILE A 71 -45.80 26.04 -17.50
C ILE A 71 -45.23 26.08 -18.91
N LEU A 72 -43.90 25.94 -19.00
CA LEU A 72 -43.18 25.73 -20.26
C LEU A 72 -42.77 24.28 -20.36
N GLN A 73 -43.15 23.62 -21.43
CA GLN A 73 -42.73 22.24 -21.77
C GLN A 73 -41.91 22.24 -23.04
N ALA A 74 -40.83 21.45 -23.06
CA ALA A 74 -40.10 21.16 -24.27
C ALA A 74 -40.01 19.63 -24.42
N LYS A 75 -40.22 19.10 -25.64
CA LYS A 75 -40.27 17.67 -25.93
C LYS A 75 -39.48 17.34 -27.20
N GLY A 76 -38.94 16.14 -27.21
CA GLY A 76 -38.27 15.54 -28.37
C GLY A 76 -36.85 16.08 -28.57
N ASN A 77 -35.89 15.17 -28.62
CA ASN A 77 -34.48 15.42 -28.95
C ASN A 77 -33.90 16.72 -28.35
N ILE A 78 -34.09 16.87 -27.05
CA ILE A 78 -33.64 18.07 -26.35
C ILE A 78 -32.14 18.05 -26.20
N THR A 79 -31.49 19.12 -26.65
CA THR A 79 -30.08 19.41 -26.38
C THR A 79 -29.95 20.78 -25.69
N ILE A 80 -29.17 20.79 -24.63
CA ILE A 80 -28.83 22.01 -23.88
C ILE A 80 -27.33 22.20 -23.97
N GLU A 81 -26.89 23.29 -24.57
CA GLU A 81 -25.47 23.62 -24.71
C GLU A 81 -25.16 24.90 -23.94
N ASP A 82 -24.19 24.84 -23.03
CA ASP A 82 -23.58 26.00 -22.39
C ASP A 82 -22.11 26.07 -22.84
N LYS A 83 -21.82 26.99 -23.75
CA LYS A 83 -20.47 27.19 -24.32
C LYS A 83 -19.51 27.83 -23.34
N LEU A 84 -20.00 28.64 -22.42
CA LEU A 84 -19.14 29.31 -21.43
C LEU A 84 -18.57 28.32 -20.42
N ASN A 85 -19.39 27.34 -20.00
CA ASN A 85 -19.02 26.35 -19.00
C ASN A 85 -18.65 25.01 -19.59
N ASN A 86 -18.72 24.84 -20.92
CA ASN A 86 -18.41 23.59 -21.64
C ASN A 86 -19.29 22.42 -21.23
N TYR A 87 -20.63 22.60 -21.29
CA TYR A 87 -21.61 21.58 -20.96
C TYR A 87 -22.47 21.21 -22.15
N ASN A 88 -22.80 19.95 -22.23
CA ASN A 88 -23.76 19.45 -23.17
C ASN A 88 -24.70 18.44 -22.48
N PHE A 89 -26.01 18.68 -22.51
CA PHE A 89 -27.05 17.81 -22.00
C PHE A 89 -27.92 17.30 -23.11
N ILE A 90 -28.33 16.05 -23.01
CA ILE A 90 -29.33 15.43 -23.88
C ILE A 90 -30.45 14.91 -22.98
N ALA A 91 -31.69 15.29 -23.27
CA ALA A 91 -32.88 14.89 -22.52
C ALA A 91 -34.05 14.58 -23.46
N LYS A 92 -35.10 13.93 -22.93
CA LYS A 92 -36.32 13.63 -23.72
C LYS A 92 -37.44 14.66 -23.52
N ALA A 93 -37.61 15.13 -22.29
CA ALA A 93 -38.61 16.11 -21.96
C ALA A 93 -38.17 16.99 -20.80
N ILE A 94 -38.53 18.27 -20.83
CA ILE A 94 -38.32 19.24 -19.75
C ILE A 94 -39.65 19.92 -19.49
N THR A 95 -40.02 20.08 -18.22
CA THR A 95 -41.15 20.88 -17.77
C THR A 95 -40.66 21.91 -16.75
N TYR A 96 -40.90 23.19 -17.04
CA TYR A 96 -40.60 24.28 -16.12
C TYR A 96 -41.91 24.84 -15.54
N PHE A 97 -42.10 24.70 -14.25
CA PHE A 97 -43.20 25.26 -13.47
C PHE A 97 -42.76 26.63 -12.92
N LYS A 98 -43.06 27.69 -13.65
CA LYS A 98 -42.58 29.05 -13.34
C LYS A 98 -43.06 29.54 -11.95
N ASN A 99 -44.30 29.19 -11.55
CA ASN A 99 -44.83 29.62 -10.24
C ASN A 99 -44.16 28.90 -9.04
N GLU A 100 -43.57 27.74 -9.27
CA GLU A 100 -42.90 26.93 -8.25
C GLU A 100 -41.39 27.02 -8.35
N GLU A 101 -40.88 27.77 -9.33
CA GLU A 101 -39.45 27.79 -9.69
C GLU A 101 -38.85 26.37 -9.76
N LYS A 102 -39.63 25.42 -10.30
CA LYS A 102 -39.29 24.02 -10.39
C LYS A 102 -39.08 23.58 -11.83
N ILE A 103 -37.97 22.88 -12.07
CA ILE A 103 -37.68 22.25 -13.37
C ILE A 103 -37.70 20.74 -13.18
N GLU A 104 -38.46 20.03 -13.99
CA GLU A 104 -38.44 18.56 -14.07
C GLU A 104 -37.89 18.15 -15.44
N ILE A 105 -36.83 17.34 -15.41
CA ILE A 105 -36.23 16.72 -16.59
C ILE A 105 -36.64 15.25 -16.55
N GLN A 106 -37.32 14.77 -17.59
CA GLN A 106 -37.87 13.42 -17.66
C GLN A 106 -37.20 12.58 -18.73
N GLY A 107 -37.09 11.28 -18.45
CA GLY A 107 -36.48 10.28 -19.32
C GLY A 107 -34.95 10.27 -19.25
N LYS A 108 -34.34 9.45 -20.09
CA LYS A 108 -32.89 9.29 -20.12
C LYS A 108 -32.20 10.61 -20.37
N THR A 109 -31.42 11.02 -19.40
CA THR A 109 -30.61 12.24 -19.43
C THR A 109 -29.15 11.87 -19.40
N GLU A 110 -28.41 12.30 -20.39
CA GLU A 110 -26.96 12.14 -20.46
C GLU A 110 -26.32 13.53 -20.48
N ALA A 111 -25.24 13.70 -19.74
CA ALA A 111 -24.47 14.92 -19.74
C ALA A 111 -22.99 14.64 -19.81
N MET A 112 -22.26 15.44 -20.57
CA MET A 112 -20.82 15.51 -20.54
C MET A 112 -20.42 16.85 -19.92
N ILE A 113 -19.58 16.82 -18.90
CA ILE A 113 -19.17 17.99 -18.17
C ILE A 113 -17.66 18.11 -18.22
N GLY A 114 -17.20 19.17 -18.88
CA GLY A 114 -15.80 19.24 -19.28
C GLY A 114 -15.43 18.00 -20.11
N ASN A 115 -14.18 17.64 -20.12
CA ASN A 115 -13.70 16.43 -20.83
C ASN A 115 -13.62 15.18 -19.93
N ASN A 116 -14.09 15.25 -18.68
CA ASN A 116 -13.76 14.26 -17.67
C ASN A 116 -14.95 13.49 -17.09
N TYR A 117 -16.15 14.08 -17.07
CA TYR A 117 -17.30 13.49 -16.37
C TYR A 117 -18.43 13.16 -17.32
N ASN A 118 -18.80 11.86 -17.34
CA ASN A 118 -20.02 11.39 -17.99
C ASN A 118 -21.07 11.10 -16.93
N PHE A 119 -22.20 11.73 -17.06
CA PHE A 119 -23.35 11.63 -16.16
C PHE A 119 -24.53 10.96 -16.86
N LYS A 120 -25.20 10.03 -16.19
CA LYS A 120 -26.40 9.37 -16.69
C LYS A 120 -27.41 9.22 -15.58
N THR A 121 -28.65 9.68 -15.86
CA THR A 121 -29.79 9.53 -14.96
C THR A 121 -31.08 9.42 -15.78
N GLU A 122 -32.22 9.17 -15.15
CA GLU A 122 -33.49 9.11 -15.86
C GLU A 122 -34.43 10.27 -15.55
N ASN A 123 -34.44 10.77 -14.33
CA ASN A 123 -35.29 11.90 -13.95
C ASN A 123 -34.56 12.80 -12.96
N ILE A 124 -34.66 14.11 -13.15
CA ILE A 124 -34.09 15.13 -12.26
C ILE A 124 -35.18 16.13 -11.90
N SER A 125 -35.27 16.49 -10.63
CA SER A 125 -36.05 17.64 -10.14
C SER A 125 -35.12 18.70 -9.59
N ILE A 126 -35.35 19.94 -9.98
CA ILE A 126 -34.56 21.10 -9.62
C ILE A 126 -35.49 22.14 -8.99
N LEU A 127 -35.28 22.45 -7.71
CA LEU A 127 -35.96 23.50 -6.97
C LEU A 127 -35.02 24.72 -6.95
N ARG A 128 -35.31 25.72 -7.83
CA ARG A 128 -34.42 26.86 -8.07
C ARG A 128 -34.28 27.78 -6.84
N GLU A 129 -35.41 28.16 -6.22
CA GLU A 129 -35.38 29.00 -5.03
C GLU A 129 -34.63 28.37 -3.86
N GLN A 130 -34.77 27.07 -3.69
CA GLN A 130 -34.10 26.31 -2.62
C GLN A 130 -32.69 25.86 -3.00
N MET A 131 -32.32 26.04 -4.25
CA MET A 131 -31.04 25.60 -4.81
C MET A 131 -30.80 24.10 -4.60
N ILE A 132 -31.83 23.27 -4.80
CA ILE A 132 -31.77 21.81 -4.57
C ILE A 132 -31.96 21.06 -5.90
N ILE A 133 -31.07 20.14 -6.16
CA ILE A 133 -31.16 19.15 -7.24
C ILE A 133 -31.40 17.77 -6.61
N SER A 134 -32.37 17.02 -7.12
CA SER A 134 -32.68 15.69 -6.60
C SER A 134 -33.10 14.72 -7.69
N SER A 135 -32.92 13.43 -7.40
CA SER A 135 -33.46 12.33 -8.19
C SER A 135 -33.78 11.14 -7.31
N ASP A 136 -34.93 10.52 -7.56
CA ASP A 136 -35.39 9.30 -6.88
C ASP A 136 -35.01 8.01 -7.61
N VAL A 137 -34.57 8.11 -8.85
CA VAL A 137 -34.22 6.95 -9.69
C VAL A 137 -32.70 6.75 -9.84
N GLY A 138 -31.93 7.60 -9.19
CA GLY A 138 -30.50 7.47 -9.09
C GLY A 138 -29.70 8.07 -10.24
N VAL A 139 -28.37 8.02 -10.06
CA VAL A 139 -27.40 8.58 -10.98
C VAL A 139 -26.18 7.72 -11.11
N LYS A 140 -25.63 7.63 -12.32
CA LYS A 140 -24.32 7.03 -12.61
C LYS A 140 -23.37 8.12 -13.13
N ILE A 141 -22.21 8.23 -12.50
CA ILE A 141 -21.19 9.21 -12.85
C ILE A 141 -19.88 8.46 -13.12
N LEU A 142 -19.27 8.73 -14.26
CA LEU A 142 -17.95 8.25 -14.62
C LEU A 142 -16.95 9.39 -14.60
N ASP A 143 -15.98 9.34 -13.71
CA ASP A 143 -14.81 10.21 -13.71
C ASP A 143 -13.70 9.56 -14.53
N ASN A 144 -13.56 9.99 -15.78
CA ASN A 144 -12.59 9.41 -16.72
C ASN A 144 -11.14 9.72 -16.31
N LYS A 145 -10.91 10.88 -15.67
CA LYS A 145 -9.57 11.27 -15.23
C LYS A 145 -9.04 10.43 -14.09
N ASN A 146 -9.88 10.16 -13.07
CA ASN A 146 -9.50 9.36 -11.91
C ASN A 146 -9.95 7.89 -12.07
N GLN A 147 -10.56 7.53 -13.20
CA GLN A 147 -11.10 6.20 -13.47
C GLN A 147 -12.01 5.71 -12.32
N THR A 148 -12.89 6.59 -11.84
CA THR A 148 -13.79 6.30 -10.72
C THR A 148 -15.23 6.34 -11.18
N ARG A 149 -15.99 5.30 -10.84
CA ARG A 149 -17.42 5.18 -11.10
C ARG A 149 -18.19 5.36 -9.81
N TYR A 150 -19.17 6.25 -9.85
CA TYR A 150 -20.11 6.49 -8.77
C TYR A 150 -21.51 6.08 -9.22
N GLU A 151 -22.23 5.39 -8.35
CA GLU A 151 -23.66 5.12 -8.50
C GLU A 151 -24.35 5.51 -7.19
N ILE A 152 -25.45 6.22 -7.28
CA ILE A 152 -26.22 6.68 -6.13
C ILE A 152 -27.68 6.38 -6.42
N GLY A 153 -28.38 5.67 -5.56
CA GLY A 153 -29.77 5.23 -5.79
C GLY A 153 -30.75 6.38 -5.73
N LYS A 154 -30.69 7.16 -4.66
CA LYS A 154 -31.45 8.42 -4.50
C LYS A 154 -30.53 9.50 -4.00
N PHE A 155 -30.71 10.73 -4.46
CA PHE A 155 -29.91 11.84 -3.96
C PHE A 155 -30.67 13.16 -3.91
N SER A 156 -30.21 14.04 -3.01
CA SER A 156 -30.55 15.45 -2.95
C SER A 156 -29.26 16.22 -2.70
N TYR A 157 -29.04 17.23 -3.52
CA TYR A 157 -27.87 18.10 -3.43
C TYR A 157 -28.29 19.54 -3.22
N SER A 158 -27.88 20.14 -2.10
CA SER A 158 -28.00 21.56 -1.82
C SER A 158 -26.81 22.30 -2.41
N LEU A 159 -27.07 23.18 -3.34
CA LEU A 159 -26.06 24.00 -4.03
C LEU A 159 -25.48 25.08 -3.12
N SER A 160 -26.33 25.69 -2.26
CA SER A 160 -25.92 26.76 -1.33
C SER A 160 -24.97 26.25 -0.24
N ASP A 161 -25.26 25.05 0.28
CA ASP A 161 -24.54 24.47 1.39
C ASP A 161 -23.45 23.48 0.96
N GLU A 162 -23.43 23.13 -0.33
CA GLU A 162 -22.60 22.09 -0.92
C GLU A 162 -22.77 20.72 -0.20
N ILE A 163 -24.02 20.40 0.20
CA ILE A 163 -24.35 19.17 0.92
C ILE A 163 -25.03 18.19 -0.03
N LEU A 164 -24.40 17.02 -0.21
CA LEU A 164 -24.96 15.87 -0.91
C LEU A 164 -25.50 14.86 0.09
N LYS A 165 -26.77 14.55 0.04
CA LYS A 165 -27.44 13.48 0.79
C LYS A 165 -27.90 12.40 -0.19
N GLY A 166 -27.82 11.13 0.22
CA GLY A 166 -28.32 10.08 -0.66
C GLY A 166 -28.36 8.71 0.01
N GLU A 167 -28.90 7.77 -0.77
CA GLU A 167 -29.03 6.37 -0.42
C GLU A 167 -28.39 5.48 -1.49
N ASP A 168 -27.98 4.28 -1.08
CA ASP A 168 -27.42 3.25 -1.95
C ASP A 168 -26.21 3.73 -2.77
N PHE A 169 -25.21 4.27 -2.08
CA PHE A 169 -23.96 4.67 -2.71
C PHE A 169 -23.10 3.47 -3.06
N PHE A 170 -22.64 3.44 -4.29
CA PHE A 170 -21.58 2.55 -4.77
C PHE A 170 -20.49 3.38 -5.43
N ILE A 171 -19.24 3.24 -4.95
CA ILE A 171 -18.07 3.91 -5.50
C ILE A 171 -17.05 2.85 -5.88
N ASN A 172 -16.61 2.85 -7.13
CA ASN A 172 -15.60 1.94 -7.65
C ASN A 172 -14.42 2.75 -8.20
N THR A 173 -13.29 2.69 -7.49
CA THR A 173 -12.08 3.43 -7.89
C THR A 173 -11.25 2.59 -8.84
N LYS A 174 -10.67 3.25 -9.87
CA LYS A 174 -9.87 2.58 -10.90
C LYS A 174 -10.63 1.42 -11.56
N TYR A 175 -11.89 1.65 -11.92
CA TYR A 175 -12.83 0.62 -12.42
C TYR A 175 -12.34 -0.11 -13.68
N ASN A 176 -11.36 0.44 -14.41
CA ASN A 176 -10.74 -0.18 -15.58
C ASN A 176 -9.64 -1.20 -15.23
N GLN A 177 -9.25 -1.32 -13.95
CA GLN A 177 -8.24 -2.27 -13.51
C GLN A 177 -8.88 -3.58 -13.04
N PRO A 178 -8.19 -4.72 -13.13
CA PRO A 178 -8.69 -6.02 -12.68
C PRO A 178 -9.08 -6.02 -11.20
N PHE A 179 -8.34 -5.26 -10.38
CA PHE A 179 -8.59 -5.10 -8.95
C PHE A 179 -8.82 -3.64 -8.64
N SER A 180 -9.94 -3.35 -7.99
CA SER A 180 -10.38 -2.00 -7.67
C SER A 180 -10.99 -1.95 -6.27
N ASP A 181 -10.84 -0.81 -5.59
CA ASP A 181 -11.50 -0.58 -4.31
C ASP A 181 -12.98 -0.26 -4.53
N LYS A 182 -13.86 -0.93 -3.78
CA LYS A 182 -15.32 -0.77 -3.86
C LYS A 182 -15.87 -0.37 -2.50
N PHE A 183 -16.61 0.74 -2.48
CA PHE A 183 -17.23 1.29 -1.28
C PHE A 183 -18.74 1.25 -1.46
N PHE A 184 -19.44 0.77 -0.45
CA PHE A 184 -20.90 0.73 -0.38
C PHE A 184 -21.34 1.43 0.91
N PHE A 185 -22.29 2.35 0.80
CA PHE A 185 -22.94 3.00 1.93
C PHE A 185 -24.45 2.93 1.72
N LYS A 186 -25.19 2.48 2.73
CA LYS A 186 -26.65 2.46 2.64
C LYS A 186 -27.23 3.86 2.58
N SER A 187 -26.68 4.76 3.37
CA SER A 187 -26.98 6.19 3.30
C SER A 187 -25.75 7.00 3.67
N ALA A 188 -25.63 8.19 3.09
CA ALA A 188 -24.54 9.10 3.41
C ALA A 188 -24.95 10.56 3.23
N VAL A 189 -24.25 11.41 3.99
CA VAL A 189 -24.27 12.86 3.87
C VAL A 189 -22.84 13.34 3.71
N PHE A 190 -22.55 13.99 2.60
CA PHE A 190 -21.25 14.59 2.30
C PHE A 190 -21.38 16.11 2.35
N ASN A 191 -20.57 16.75 3.16
CA ASN A 191 -20.31 18.17 3.05
C ASN A 191 -19.08 18.35 2.16
N LEU A 192 -19.30 18.83 0.96
CA LEU A 192 -18.27 18.91 -0.06
C LEU A 192 -17.33 20.11 0.19
N LYS A 193 -17.84 21.17 0.80
CA LYS A 193 -17.08 22.37 1.16
C LYS A 193 -16.02 22.04 2.22
N ASP A 194 -16.41 21.33 3.27
CA ASP A 194 -15.54 21.00 4.39
C ASP A 194 -14.82 19.65 4.19
N GLN A 195 -15.13 18.94 3.11
CA GLN A 195 -14.61 17.59 2.80
C GLN A 195 -14.88 16.59 3.93
N THR A 196 -16.04 16.70 4.56
CA THR A 196 -16.49 15.82 5.63
C THR A 196 -17.63 14.93 5.16
N TYR A 197 -17.78 13.77 5.77
CA TYR A 197 -18.95 12.93 5.54
C TYR A 197 -19.37 12.15 6.78
N ILE A 198 -20.64 11.74 6.78
CA ILE A 198 -21.21 10.75 7.69
C ILE A 198 -21.96 9.73 6.84
N ALA A 199 -21.72 8.43 7.10
CA ALA A 199 -22.36 7.34 6.36
C ALA A 199 -22.82 6.23 7.31
N GLN A 200 -23.81 5.46 6.87
CA GLN A 200 -24.36 4.32 7.59
C GLN A 200 -24.26 3.05 6.76
N ASP A 201 -24.19 1.90 7.44
CA ASP A 201 -24.12 0.56 6.86
C ASP A 201 -23.03 0.44 5.78
N ILE A 202 -21.79 0.49 6.27
CA ILE A 202 -20.61 0.57 5.42
C ILE A 202 -20.13 -0.81 5.06
N ASN A 203 -19.79 -1.00 3.78
CA ASN A 203 -19.07 -2.16 3.30
C ASN A 203 -17.98 -1.69 2.32
N ILE A 204 -16.72 -1.93 2.66
CA ILE A 204 -15.57 -1.54 1.86
C ILE A 204 -14.83 -2.81 1.46
N ASN A 205 -14.63 -3.01 0.17
CA ASN A 205 -13.79 -4.08 -0.36
C ASN A 205 -12.57 -3.44 -1.01
N PHE A 206 -11.40 -3.71 -0.48
CA PHE A 206 -10.16 -3.24 -1.07
C PHE A 206 -9.72 -4.14 -2.23
N LYS A 207 -8.83 -3.64 -3.04
CA LYS A 207 -8.16 -4.43 -4.07
C LYS A 207 -7.37 -5.57 -3.41
N LYS A 208 -7.32 -6.72 -4.07
CA LYS A 208 -6.75 -7.97 -3.51
C LYS A 208 -5.28 -7.85 -3.12
N ASP A 209 -4.49 -7.19 -3.95
CA ASP A 209 -3.04 -7.04 -3.79
C ASP A 209 -2.61 -5.93 -2.83
N ILE A 210 -3.54 -5.28 -2.10
CA ILE A 210 -3.24 -4.14 -1.23
C ILE A 210 -2.24 -4.48 -0.10
N PHE A 211 -2.21 -5.75 0.33
CA PHE A 211 -1.29 -6.27 1.33
C PHE A 211 -0.20 -7.19 0.74
N GLY A 212 0.04 -7.10 -0.58
CA GLY A 212 1.09 -7.86 -1.27
C GLY A 212 0.76 -9.32 -1.60
N ASP A 213 -0.45 -9.79 -1.33
CA ASP A 213 -0.92 -11.15 -1.67
C ASP A 213 -2.28 -11.09 -2.35
N GLU A 214 -2.34 -11.49 -3.63
CA GLU A 214 -3.56 -11.53 -4.45
C GLU A 214 -4.58 -12.58 -3.99
N ASN A 215 -4.20 -13.50 -3.12
CA ASN A 215 -5.11 -14.47 -2.53
C ASN A 215 -5.97 -13.89 -1.41
N ASN A 216 -5.70 -12.67 -0.97
CA ASN A 216 -6.47 -11.98 0.06
C ASN A 216 -7.68 -11.24 -0.55
N ASP A 217 -8.77 -11.18 0.23
CA ASP A 217 -9.95 -10.36 -0.05
C ASP A 217 -10.18 -9.37 1.12
N PRO A 218 -9.34 -8.36 1.30
CA PRO A 218 -9.42 -7.44 2.44
C PRO A 218 -10.68 -6.59 2.38
N ARG A 219 -11.42 -6.56 3.50
CA ARG A 219 -12.68 -5.86 3.59
C ARG A 219 -13.01 -5.36 4.98
N PHE A 220 -13.72 -4.25 5.02
CA PHE A 220 -14.31 -3.67 6.21
C PHE A 220 -15.84 -3.67 6.14
N LYS A 221 -16.48 -3.89 7.29
CA LYS A 221 -17.89 -3.60 7.51
C LYS A 221 -18.01 -2.73 8.76
N GLY A 222 -19.01 -1.87 8.81
CA GLY A 222 -19.26 -1.04 9.99
C GLY A 222 -20.69 -0.50 10.00
N SER A 223 -21.20 -0.17 11.19
CA SER A 223 -22.55 0.38 11.32
C SER A 223 -22.62 1.85 10.88
N SER A 224 -21.57 2.60 11.11
CA SER A 224 -21.48 3.99 10.67
C SER A 224 -20.02 4.41 10.44
N SER A 225 -19.82 5.43 9.62
CA SER A 225 -18.53 6.08 9.42
C SER A 225 -18.68 7.59 9.37
N SER A 226 -17.64 8.25 9.81
CA SER A 226 -17.48 9.71 9.62
C SER A 226 -16.05 10.02 9.23
N SER A 227 -15.87 11.07 8.42
CA SER A 227 -14.55 11.59 8.08
C SER A 227 -14.50 13.09 8.28
N LYS A 228 -13.45 13.54 8.96
CA LYS A 228 -13.17 14.96 9.19
C LYS A 228 -11.66 15.17 9.31
N ASN A 229 -11.13 16.20 8.64
CA ASN A 229 -9.69 16.58 8.72
C ASN A 229 -8.74 15.40 8.46
N GLY A 230 -9.02 14.56 7.46
CA GLY A 230 -8.17 13.41 7.13
C GLY A 230 -8.30 12.21 8.08
N VAL A 231 -9.08 12.32 9.15
CA VAL A 231 -9.36 11.22 10.08
C VAL A 231 -10.71 10.59 9.75
N THR A 232 -10.72 9.31 9.44
CA THR A 232 -11.93 8.51 9.20
C THR A 232 -12.18 7.58 10.38
N THR A 233 -13.36 7.67 10.97
CA THR A 233 -13.80 6.81 12.07
C THR A 233 -14.89 5.86 11.58
N ILE A 234 -14.77 4.58 11.90
CA ILE A 234 -15.77 3.53 11.65
C ILE A 234 -16.20 2.97 13.00
N ASN A 235 -17.49 2.99 13.30
CA ASN A 235 -18.05 2.44 14.52
C ASN A 235 -18.54 1.01 14.30
N LYS A 236 -18.37 0.15 15.32
CA LYS A 236 -18.68 -1.28 15.30
C LYS A 236 -18.07 -1.94 14.04
N GLY A 237 -16.78 -1.68 13.84
CA GLY A 237 -16.05 -2.10 12.66
C GLY A 237 -15.64 -3.56 12.75
N ILE A 238 -15.71 -4.27 11.61
CA ILE A 238 -15.20 -5.63 11.43
C ILE A 238 -14.26 -5.61 10.23
N PHE A 239 -13.05 -6.08 10.42
CA PHE A 239 -12.04 -6.25 9.38
C PHE A 239 -11.66 -7.71 9.20
N THR A 240 -11.43 -8.14 7.96
CA THR A 240 -10.79 -9.41 7.61
C THR A 240 -10.12 -9.29 6.25
N SER A 241 -9.09 -10.11 6.00
CA SER A 241 -8.49 -10.28 4.67
C SER A 241 -8.74 -11.67 4.07
N CYS A 242 -9.52 -12.53 4.73
CA CYS A 242 -9.81 -13.89 4.25
C CYS A 242 -10.59 -13.89 2.92
N LYS A 243 -10.43 -14.94 2.11
CA LYS A 243 -11.19 -15.13 0.87
C LYS A 243 -12.69 -15.10 1.12
N LYS A 244 -13.44 -14.48 0.20
CA LYS A 244 -14.91 -14.39 0.29
C LYS A 244 -15.61 -15.73 0.15
N ASN A 245 -15.01 -16.66 -0.57
CA ASN A 245 -15.62 -17.94 -0.93
C ASN A 245 -15.58 -18.98 0.21
N ASP A 246 -14.86 -18.69 1.29
CA ASP A 246 -14.68 -19.62 2.43
C ASP A 246 -15.85 -19.54 3.44
N GLY A 247 -16.95 -18.90 3.12
CA GLY A 247 -18.10 -18.73 4.03
C GLY A 247 -17.81 -17.78 5.18
N CYS A 248 -17.76 -18.31 6.41
CA CYS A 248 -17.31 -17.54 7.59
C CYS A 248 -15.79 -17.33 7.51
N PRO A 249 -15.30 -16.08 7.62
CA PRO A 249 -13.86 -15.85 7.55
C PRO A 249 -13.15 -16.55 8.73
N PRO A 250 -12.03 -17.26 8.49
CA PRO A 250 -11.28 -17.93 9.53
C PRO A 250 -10.84 -17.01 10.67
N TRP A 251 -10.61 -15.73 10.37
CA TRP A 251 -10.31 -14.73 11.39
C TRP A 251 -10.94 -13.36 11.06
N THR A 252 -11.29 -12.63 12.11
CA THR A 252 -11.77 -11.26 12.04
C THR A 252 -11.20 -10.41 13.17
N ILE A 253 -11.05 -9.11 12.92
CA ILE A 253 -10.83 -8.11 13.96
C ILE A 253 -12.14 -7.32 14.09
N GLN A 254 -12.81 -7.44 15.22
CA GLN A 254 -13.98 -6.66 15.55
C GLN A 254 -13.61 -5.60 16.58
N ALA A 255 -13.99 -4.34 16.36
CA ALA A 255 -13.69 -3.26 17.28
C ALA A 255 -14.90 -2.32 17.44
N ASP A 256 -15.03 -1.70 18.61
CA ASP A 256 -16.04 -0.66 18.83
C ASP A 256 -15.78 0.54 17.91
N LYS A 257 -14.50 0.86 17.72
CA LYS A 257 -14.08 1.95 16.87
C LYS A 257 -12.80 1.61 16.10
N ILE A 258 -12.81 1.89 14.80
CA ILE A 258 -11.64 1.83 13.92
C ILE A 258 -11.39 3.24 13.40
N ILE A 259 -10.19 3.76 13.61
CA ILE A 259 -9.82 5.13 13.26
C ILE A 259 -8.65 5.08 12.27
N TYR A 260 -8.88 5.51 11.05
CA TYR A 260 -7.84 5.70 10.04
C TYR A 260 -7.38 7.16 10.04
N ASP A 261 -6.14 7.39 10.44
CA ASP A 261 -5.46 8.68 10.41
C ASP A 261 -4.61 8.75 9.15
N LYS A 262 -5.03 9.58 8.18
CA LYS A 262 -4.37 9.68 6.87
C LYS A 262 -2.98 10.31 6.98
N ASP A 263 -2.77 11.23 7.91
CA ASP A 263 -1.49 11.93 8.05
C ASP A 263 -0.45 11.03 8.70
N LYS A 264 -0.85 10.28 9.72
CA LYS A 264 -0.02 9.26 10.35
C LYS A 264 0.06 7.96 9.56
N LYS A 265 -0.82 7.79 8.54
CA LYS A 265 -0.98 6.56 7.77
C LYS A 265 -1.15 5.33 8.66
N GLN A 266 -1.99 5.44 9.67
CA GLN A 266 -2.14 4.48 10.74
C GLN A 266 -3.60 4.12 10.96
N ILE A 267 -3.88 2.85 11.23
CA ILE A 267 -5.20 2.35 11.60
C ILE A 267 -5.17 2.01 13.09
N ASN A 268 -5.96 2.70 13.88
CA ASN A 268 -6.09 2.50 15.32
C ASN A 268 -7.40 1.79 15.62
N TYR A 269 -7.39 0.91 16.61
CA TYR A 269 -8.53 0.13 17.06
C TYR A 269 -8.77 0.39 18.55
N GLU A 270 -10.03 0.59 18.92
CA GLU A 270 -10.47 0.69 20.32
C GLU A 270 -11.39 -0.48 20.64
N ASN A 271 -11.13 -1.15 21.76
CA ASN A 271 -11.85 -2.35 22.23
C ASN A 271 -11.90 -3.44 21.16
N ALA A 272 -10.73 -3.85 20.69
CA ALA A 272 -10.63 -4.82 19.60
C ALA A 272 -10.64 -6.26 20.12
N LEU A 273 -11.43 -7.09 19.47
CA LEU A 273 -11.47 -8.55 19.63
C LEU A 273 -10.97 -9.21 18.36
N ILE A 274 -9.91 -9.99 18.50
CA ILE A 274 -9.51 -10.92 17.43
C ILE A 274 -10.31 -12.20 17.63
N LYS A 275 -11.05 -12.58 16.57
CA LYS A 275 -11.87 -13.79 16.56
C LYS A 275 -11.31 -14.77 15.54
N VAL A 276 -11.31 -16.04 15.90
CA VAL A 276 -11.01 -17.17 15.02
C VAL A 276 -12.26 -18.04 14.95
N TYR A 277 -12.83 -18.21 13.75
CA TYR A 277 -14.14 -18.86 13.53
C TYR A 277 -15.22 -18.35 14.49
N ASP A 278 -15.33 -17.00 14.60
CA ASP A 278 -16.22 -16.27 15.49
C ASP A 278 -15.97 -16.45 17.02
N ILE A 279 -14.99 -17.24 17.41
CA ILE A 279 -14.60 -17.41 18.83
C ILE A 279 -13.61 -16.28 19.17
N PRO A 280 -13.89 -15.45 20.20
CA PRO A 280 -12.94 -14.43 20.65
C PRO A 280 -11.72 -15.07 21.29
N VAL A 281 -10.54 -14.83 20.75
CA VAL A 281 -9.28 -15.43 21.24
C VAL A 281 -8.36 -14.41 21.91
N LEU A 282 -8.40 -13.13 21.47
CA LEU A 282 -7.57 -12.06 22.03
C LEU A 282 -8.36 -10.77 22.10
N TYR A 283 -8.19 -10.04 23.22
CA TYR A 283 -8.75 -8.71 23.42
C TYR A 283 -7.65 -7.67 23.61
N PHE A 284 -7.77 -6.55 22.90
CA PHE A 284 -6.88 -5.40 23.01
C PHE A 284 -7.73 -4.14 23.28
N PRO A 285 -7.54 -3.48 24.43
CA PRO A 285 -8.20 -2.20 24.70
C PRO A 285 -7.88 -1.14 23.64
N LYS A 286 -6.62 -1.08 23.22
CA LYS A 286 -6.12 -0.26 22.12
C LYS A 286 -4.97 -0.95 21.43
N PHE A 287 -4.99 -0.97 20.13
CA PHE A 287 -3.82 -1.30 19.32
C PHE A 287 -3.88 -0.59 17.98
N PHE A 288 -2.78 -0.59 17.26
CA PHE A 288 -2.72 -0.02 15.93
C PHE A 288 -1.83 -0.85 15.01
N HIS A 289 -2.04 -0.69 13.71
CA HIS A 289 -1.12 -1.16 12.69
C HIS A 289 -1.01 -0.11 11.57
N PRO A 290 0.08 -0.17 10.77
CA PRO A 290 0.23 0.73 9.62
C PRO A 290 -0.88 0.53 8.60
N GLY A 291 -1.23 1.61 7.93
CA GLY A 291 -2.09 1.54 6.76
C GLY A 291 -1.42 0.78 5.60
N PRO A 292 -2.20 0.22 4.67
CA PRO A 292 -1.65 -0.64 3.61
C PRO A 292 -0.69 0.06 2.64
N THR A 293 -0.64 1.39 2.65
CA THR A 293 0.28 2.19 1.82
C THR A 293 1.61 2.50 2.51
N VAL A 294 1.83 1.99 3.72
CA VAL A 294 3.04 2.22 4.50
C VAL A 294 3.97 1.04 4.34
N ASN A 295 5.11 1.27 3.72
CA ASN A 295 6.10 0.22 3.53
C ASN A 295 6.77 -0.21 4.86
N ARG A 296 6.83 0.70 5.86
CA ARG A 296 7.58 0.46 7.10
C ARG A 296 7.08 1.34 8.24
N GLN A 297 6.64 0.73 9.33
CA GLN A 297 6.18 1.43 10.55
C GLN A 297 6.43 0.59 11.78
N SER A 298 6.70 1.27 12.92
CA SER A 298 6.84 0.63 14.22
C SER A 298 5.53 0.00 14.69
N GLY A 299 5.62 -1.17 15.30
CA GLY A 299 4.46 -1.87 15.84
C GLY A 299 4.76 -3.29 16.29
N PHE A 300 3.78 -3.91 16.95
CA PHE A 300 3.87 -5.32 17.30
C PHE A 300 3.81 -6.19 16.05
N LEU A 301 4.68 -7.18 16.00
CA LEU A 301 4.63 -8.25 15.01
C LEU A 301 3.77 -9.41 15.53
N ILE A 302 3.53 -10.38 14.67
CA ILE A 302 2.71 -11.55 15.01
C ILE A 302 3.37 -12.28 16.18
N PRO A 303 2.63 -12.54 17.29
CA PRO A 303 3.13 -13.35 18.38
C PRO A 303 3.41 -14.78 17.93
N HIS A 304 4.45 -15.39 18.47
CA HIS A 304 4.83 -16.77 18.20
C HIS A 304 4.72 -17.61 19.48
N ILE A 305 4.10 -18.76 19.36
CA ILE A 305 4.07 -19.77 20.42
C ILE A 305 4.93 -20.94 19.94
N ASN A 306 5.90 -21.32 20.75
CA ASN A 306 6.79 -22.43 20.46
C ASN A 306 6.81 -23.42 21.63
N ASN A 307 7.08 -24.69 21.35
CA ASN A 307 7.21 -25.72 22.36
C ASN A 307 8.54 -26.45 22.18
N SER A 308 9.37 -26.44 23.20
CA SER A 308 10.66 -27.10 23.25
C SER A 308 10.71 -28.16 24.34
N ASN A 309 11.24 -29.33 24.06
CA ASN A 309 11.44 -30.38 25.05
C ASN A 309 12.36 -29.94 26.21
N ILE A 310 13.29 -29.02 25.94
CA ILE A 310 14.25 -28.52 26.92
C ILE A 310 13.67 -27.34 27.71
N LEU A 311 13.10 -26.36 27.01
CA LEU A 311 12.69 -25.06 27.58
C LEU A 311 11.21 -25.03 27.95
N GLY A 312 10.39 -25.96 27.45
CA GLY A 312 8.93 -25.94 27.60
C GLY A 312 8.24 -25.06 26.58
N THR A 313 7.01 -24.66 26.91
CA THR A 313 6.21 -23.77 26.05
C THR A 313 6.65 -22.31 26.23
N SER A 314 6.74 -21.59 25.13
CA SER A 314 7.11 -20.19 25.14
C SER A 314 6.14 -19.33 24.34
N LEU A 315 5.98 -18.09 24.80
CA LEU A 315 5.27 -17.01 24.10
C LEU A 315 6.25 -15.89 23.80
N GLN A 316 6.42 -15.57 22.53
CA GLN A 316 7.22 -14.45 22.04
C GLN A 316 6.28 -13.38 21.46
N ILE A 317 6.47 -12.12 21.88
CA ILE A 317 5.69 -10.97 21.40
C ILE A 317 6.64 -9.94 20.81
N PRO A 318 7.01 -10.05 19.51
CA PRO A 318 7.98 -9.15 18.91
C PRO A 318 7.44 -7.74 18.71
N TYR A 319 8.29 -6.75 18.88
CA TYR A 319 8.02 -5.36 18.56
C TYR A 319 9.07 -4.83 17.58
N PHE A 320 8.62 -4.38 16.44
CA PHE A 320 9.45 -3.75 15.41
C PHE A 320 9.45 -2.24 15.60
N TYR A 321 10.62 -1.64 15.60
CA TYR A 321 10.83 -0.20 15.74
C TYR A 321 11.56 0.36 14.51
N ALA A 322 10.84 1.09 13.67
CA ALA A 322 11.40 1.81 12.52
C ALA A 322 12.04 3.11 13.01
N LEU A 323 13.37 3.10 13.27
CA LEU A 323 14.12 4.24 13.78
C LEU A 323 14.24 5.37 12.74
N SER A 324 14.48 4.99 11.48
CA SER A 324 14.54 5.89 10.33
C SER A 324 14.30 5.10 9.04
N GLN A 325 14.36 5.76 7.88
CA GLN A 325 14.18 5.09 6.59
C GLN A 325 15.18 3.95 6.34
N ASN A 326 16.38 4.06 6.92
CA ASN A 326 17.49 3.13 6.72
C ASN A 326 17.92 2.37 7.98
N LYS A 327 17.18 2.51 9.10
CA LYS A 327 17.51 1.86 10.37
C LYS A 327 16.27 1.29 11.03
N ASP A 328 16.39 0.12 11.61
CA ASP A 328 15.37 -0.48 12.45
C ASP A 328 15.95 -1.29 13.60
N PHE A 329 15.07 -1.58 14.53
CA PHE A 329 15.36 -2.38 15.70
C PHE A 329 14.15 -3.29 15.96
N THR A 330 14.38 -4.58 16.16
CA THR A 330 13.33 -5.52 16.53
C THR A 330 13.65 -6.10 17.90
N PHE A 331 12.74 -5.90 18.85
CA PHE A 331 12.84 -6.46 20.19
C PHE A 331 11.89 -7.64 20.32
N ARG A 332 12.38 -8.79 20.77
CA ARG A 332 11.65 -10.07 20.85
C ARG A 332 11.69 -10.62 22.27
N PRO A 333 10.90 -10.08 23.21
CA PRO A 333 10.75 -10.69 24.52
C PRO A 333 10.04 -12.03 24.40
N THR A 334 10.59 -13.06 25.04
CA THR A 334 10.05 -14.41 25.08
C THR A 334 9.94 -14.88 26.53
N ILE A 335 8.77 -15.34 26.91
CA ILE A 335 8.47 -15.87 28.24
C ILE A 335 8.26 -17.38 28.10
N PHE A 336 8.94 -18.16 28.91
CA PHE A 336 8.80 -19.62 28.97
C PHE A 336 8.04 -20.04 30.23
N ASP A 337 7.34 -21.15 30.17
CA ASP A 337 6.58 -21.73 31.29
C ASP A 337 7.47 -22.13 32.48
N LYS A 338 8.78 -22.36 32.26
CA LYS A 338 9.77 -22.69 33.28
C LYS A 338 10.41 -21.50 33.98
N ASN A 339 9.76 -20.35 33.97
CA ASN A 339 10.28 -19.07 34.52
C ASN A 339 11.62 -18.64 33.94
N ILE A 340 11.81 -18.86 32.64
CA ILE A 340 12.94 -18.35 31.86
C ILE A 340 12.43 -17.14 31.07
N LEU A 341 13.22 -16.08 31.07
CA LEU A 341 12.97 -14.89 30.27
C LEU A 341 14.09 -14.75 29.24
N MET A 342 13.73 -14.49 28.01
CA MET A 342 14.67 -14.26 26.92
C MET A 342 14.36 -12.95 26.23
N PHE A 343 15.38 -12.13 25.99
CA PHE A 343 15.31 -10.82 25.38
C PHE A 343 16.24 -10.76 24.18
N GLN A 344 15.71 -11.05 23.01
CA GLN A 344 16.45 -10.96 21.75
C GLN A 344 16.24 -9.59 21.11
N SER A 345 17.31 -9.01 20.62
CA SER A 345 17.36 -7.66 20.05
C SER A 345 18.13 -7.66 18.74
N GLU A 346 17.46 -7.38 17.66
CA GLU A 346 18.06 -7.28 16.33
C GLU A 346 18.10 -5.80 15.89
N TYR A 347 19.27 -5.32 15.51
CA TYR A 347 19.45 -4.00 14.92
C TYR A 347 19.94 -4.12 13.50
N ARG A 348 19.34 -3.37 12.57
CA ARG A 348 19.73 -3.31 11.16
C ARG A 348 19.90 -1.86 10.70
N GLN A 349 20.94 -1.64 9.91
CA GLN A 349 21.19 -0.35 9.28
C GLN A 349 21.69 -0.54 7.85
N GLN A 350 21.02 0.08 6.89
CA GLN A 350 21.43 0.13 5.50
C GLN A 350 21.83 1.57 5.15
N ASN A 351 23.09 1.77 4.78
CA ASN A 351 23.55 3.04 4.20
C ASN A 351 23.75 2.85 2.68
N LYS A 352 24.17 3.91 2.00
CA LYS A 352 24.44 3.85 0.55
C LYS A 352 25.45 2.76 0.21
N ASN A 353 26.56 2.72 0.95
CA ASN A 353 27.70 1.84 0.67
C ASN A 353 27.99 0.89 1.84
N SER A 354 27.08 0.69 2.80
CA SER A 354 27.31 -0.25 3.89
C SER A 354 26.02 -0.80 4.48
N TYR A 355 26.10 -2.02 4.98
CA TYR A 355 25.05 -2.73 5.69
C TYR A 355 25.58 -3.24 7.03
N PHE A 356 24.86 -2.97 8.10
CA PHE A 356 25.13 -3.47 9.43
C PHE A 356 23.92 -4.20 9.98
N ILE A 357 24.15 -5.39 10.52
CA ILE A 357 23.15 -6.17 11.26
C ILE A 357 23.80 -6.74 12.51
N SER A 358 23.07 -6.69 13.62
CA SER A 358 23.52 -7.27 14.89
C SER A 358 22.34 -7.89 15.63
N ASP A 359 22.53 -9.10 16.15
CA ASP A 359 21.59 -9.83 17.00
C ASP A 359 22.24 -10.10 18.36
N LEU A 360 21.64 -9.52 19.40
CA LEU A 360 22.01 -9.69 20.80
C LEU A 360 20.87 -10.39 21.52
N ASN A 361 21.19 -11.45 22.25
CA ASN A 361 20.23 -12.11 23.12
C ASN A 361 20.75 -12.23 24.55
N ILE A 362 19.83 -12.02 25.49
CA ILE A 362 20.06 -12.20 26.92
C ILE A 362 18.96 -13.12 27.44
N VAL A 363 19.37 -14.23 28.05
CA VAL A 363 18.46 -15.21 28.66
C VAL A 363 18.72 -15.20 30.15
N ASP A 364 17.70 -14.99 30.94
CA ASP A 364 17.73 -15.06 32.40
C ASP A 364 16.92 -16.23 32.93
N GLY A 365 17.37 -16.82 34.03
CA GLY A 365 16.63 -17.88 34.73
C GLY A 365 16.85 -19.28 34.20
N TYR A 366 17.74 -19.50 33.22
CA TYR A 366 18.07 -20.85 32.76
C TYR A 366 18.79 -21.69 33.85
N LYS A 367 18.33 -22.91 34.05
CA LYS A 367 18.99 -23.90 34.93
C LYS A 367 19.41 -25.11 34.13
N SER A 368 20.67 -25.47 34.21
CA SER A 368 21.16 -26.72 33.62
C SER A 368 20.78 -27.92 34.50
N ASN A 369 20.68 -29.10 33.92
CA ASN A 369 20.42 -30.32 34.68
C ASN A 369 21.55 -30.68 35.69
N LYS A 370 22.71 -29.99 35.60
CA LYS A 370 23.88 -30.23 36.44
C LYS A 370 24.06 -29.19 37.56
N SER A 371 23.29 -28.09 37.52
CA SER A 371 23.39 -27.02 38.51
C SER A 371 22.02 -26.50 38.89
N SER A 372 21.81 -26.29 40.18
CA SER A 372 20.57 -25.66 40.71
C SER A 372 20.59 -24.14 40.57
N GLU A 373 21.74 -23.56 40.24
CA GLU A 373 21.91 -22.11 40.09
C GLU A 373 21.32 -21.61 38.77
N LYS A 374 20.68 -20.45 38.84
CA LYS A 374 20.20 -19.74 37.66
C LYS A 374 21.38 -19.07 36.98
N ASN A 375 21.49 -19.25 35.67
CA ASN A 375 22.54 -18.64 34.86
C ASN A 375 21.93 -17.66 33.87
N THR A 376 22.61 -16.54 33.65
CA THR A 376 22.36 -15.65 32.55
C THR A 376 23.19 -16.07 31.36
N LEU A 377 22.53 -16.35 30.24
CA LEU A 377 23.17 -16.78 29.00
C LEU A 377 22.99 -15.70 27.93
N THR A 378 24.00 -15.52 27.10
CA THR A 378 23.99 -14.49 26.07
C THR A 378 24.55 -14.97 24.75
N HIS A 379 24.11 -14.37 23.64
CA HIS A 379 24.86 -14.38 22.41
C HIS A 379 24.97 -12.97 21.81
N LEU A 380 26.00 -12.77 21.00
CA LEU A 380 26.17 -11.63 20.13
C LEU A 380 26.63 -12.12 18.76
N PHE A 381 25.80 -11.89 17.75
CA PHE A 381 26.12 -12.14 16.34
C PHE A 381 26.01 -10.81 15.61
N SER A 382 26.99 -10.48 14.76
CA SER A 382 26.96 -9.24 13.99
C SER A 382 27.67 -9.39 12.65
N LYS A 383 27.23 -8.63 11.67
CA LYS A 383 27.82 -8.55 10.34
C LYS A 383 27.83 -7.12 9.87
N TYR A 384 28.99 -6.67 9.39
CA TYR A 384 29.16 -5.37 8.78
C TYR A 384 29.78 -5.54 7.40
N GLN A 385 29.11 -5.05 6.38
CA GLN A 385 29.55 -5.09 4.98
C GLN A 385 29.73 -3.66 4.50
N ILE A 386 30.84 -3.37 3.85
CA ILE A 386 31.16 -2.08 3.26
C ILE A 386 31.52 -2.31 1.80
N ASP A 387 30.84 -1.62 0.91
CA ASP A 387 31.28 -1.43 -0.47
C ASP A 387 32.24 -0.24 -0.48
N LEU A 388 33.50 -0.49 -0.84
CA LEU A 388 34.55 0.52 -0.86
C LEU A 388 34.44 1.46 -2.06
N ASP A 389 33.63 1.08 -3.07
CA ASP A 389 33.36 1.87 -4.28
C ASP A 389 34.65 2.40 -4.94
N LEU A 390 35.66 1.51 -5.06
CA LEU A 390 36.96 1.87 -5.65
C LEU A 390 36.82 1.99 -7.17
N GLU A 391 37.33 3.09 -7.72
CA GLU A 391 37.34 3.32 -9.17
C GLU A 391 38.13 2.24 -9.89
N ASN A 392 37.62 1.78 -11.04
CA ASN A 392 38.18 0.73 -11.89
C ASN A 392 38.18 -0.69 -11.32
N PHE A 393 37.40 -0.95 -10.27
CA PHE A 393 37.13 -2.29 -9.76
C PHE A 393 35.69 -2.66 -10.00
N ILE A 394 35.43 -3.94 -10.29
CA ILE A 394 34.10 -4.52 -10.47
C ILE A 394 33.48 -4.78 -9.09
N GLU A 395 34.31 -5.26 -8.17
CA GLU A 395 33.98 -5.48 -6.77
C GLU A 395 35.08 -4.93 -5.89
N SER A 396 34.67 -4.23 -4.83
CA SER A 396 35.57 -3.78 -3.78
C SER A 396 34.77 -3.77 -2.46
N SER A 397 34.94 -4.79 -1.64
CA SER A 397 34.15 -4.96 -0.42
C SER A 397 34.98 -5.35 0.80
N LEU A 398 34.57 -4.87 1.96
CA LEU A 398 35.07 -5.29 3.25
C LEU A 398 33.92 -5.87 4.07
N ASN A 399 34.06 -7.13 4.50
CA ASN A 399 33.10 -7.84 5.29
C ASN A 399 33.71 -8.14 6.67
N ILE A 400 32.96 -7.84 7.73
CA ILE A 400 33.33 -8.13 9.11
C ILE A 400 32.18 -8.90 9.74
N SER A 401 32.44 -10.09 10.23
CA SER A 401 31.47 -10.91 10.97
C SER A 401 32.01 -11.27 12.35
N PHE A 402 31.12 -11.31 13.33
CA PHE A 402 31.45 -11.65 14.71
C PHE A 402 30.38 -12.56 15.29
N GLN A 403 30.81 -13.67 15.89
CA GLN A 403 29.93 -14.65 16.54
C GLN A 403 30.50 -15.00 17.92
N LYS A 404 29.69 -14.84 18.97
CA LYS A 404 30.03 -15.22 20.33
C LYS A 404 28.82 -15.70 21.11
N VAL A 405 29.01 -16.73 21.91
CA VAL A 405 28.04 -17.23 22.88
C VAL A 405 28.70 -17.35 24.26
N SER A 406 27.90 -17.23 25.31
CA SER A 406 28.39 -17.33 26.70
C SER A 406 28.53 -18.76 27.21
N ASN A 407 27.94 -19.74 26.52
CA ASN A 407 27.93 -21.13 26.94
C ASN A 407 28.00 -22.09 25.74
N ASP A 408 28.76 -23.19 25.89
CA ASP A 408 29.04 -24.13 24.81
C ASP A 408 27.80 -24.85 24.24
N THR A 409 26.77 -25.00 25.05
CA THR A 409 25.51 -25.63 24.65
C THR A 409 24.43 -24.64 24.22
N TYR A 410 24.75 -23.35 24.20
CA TYR A 410 23.80 -22.29 23.93
C TYR A 410 23.01 -22.50 22.64
N LEU A 411 23.71 -22.75 21.55
CA LEU A 411 23.08 -22.95 20.23
C LEU A 411 22.16 -24.18 20.20
N LYS A 412 22.55 -25.26 20.87
CA LYS A 412 21.74 -26.49 20.96
C LYS A 412 20.49 -26.34 21.82
N ILE A 413 20.53 -25.46 22.82
CA ILE A 413 19.40 -25.21 23.73
C ILE A 413 18.38 -24.28 23.10
N PHE A 414 18.84 -23.21 22.45
CA PHE A 414 17.98 -22.10 21.98
C PHE A 414 17.76 -22.08 20.46
N ASP A 415 18.16 -23.10 19.73
CA ASP A 415 18.08 -23.17 18.26
C ASP A 415 16.72 -22.75 17.70
N THR A 416 15.64 -23.29 18.25
CA THR A 416 14.27 -23.04 17.80
C THR A 416 13.75 -21.63 18.17
N ASN A 417 14.45 -20.92 19.04
CA ASN A 417 14.09 -19.59 19.53
C ASN A 417 14.95 -18.47 18.92
N ILE A 418 16.12 -18.82 18.39
CA ILE A 418 16.97 -17.88 17.64
C ILE A 418 16.36 -17.70 16.25
N VAL A 419 16.16 -16.45 15.85
CA VAL A 419 15.63 -16.14 14.51
C VAL A 419 16.59 -16.63 13.44
N ASP A 420 16.04 -17.28 12.43
CA ASP A 420 16.79 -17.74 11.27
C ASP A 420 17.18 -16.55 10.39
N THR A 421 18.41 -16.10 10.52
CA THR A 421 19.02 -14.97 9.80
C THR A 421 20.41 -15.38 9.33
N ASP A 422 20.97 -14.64 8.39
CA ASP A 422 22.36 -14.82 7.92
C ASP A 422 23.42 -14.66 9.02
N LEU A 423 23.03 -14.25 10.22
CA LEU A 423 23.91 -14.14 11.39
C LEU A 423 24.00 -15.42 12.20
N LYS A 424 22.96 -16.25 12.13
CA LYS A 424 22.90 -17.49 12.88
C LYS A 424 23.99 -18.44 12.39
N PRO A 425 24.83 -19.00 13.29
CA PRO A 425 25.83 -19.98 12.89
C PRO A 425 25.22 -21.18 12.21
N ASP A 426 25.79 -21.62 11.09
CA ASP A 426 25.37 -22.82 10.35
C ASP A 426 25.62 -24.10 11.14
N ASN A 427 26.57 -24.06 12.08
CA ASN A 427 26.99 -25.19 12.88
C ASN A 427 26.86 -24.90 14.38
N PHE A 428 26.23 -25.79 15.14
CA PHE A 428 26.04 -25.62 16.58
C PHE A 428 27.34 -25.78 17.41
N ASP A 429 28.37 -26.32 16.81
CA ASP A 429 29.64 -26.61 17.48
C ASP A 429 30.76 -25.62 17.10
N THR A 430 30.56 -24.78 16.11
CA THR A 430 31.61 -23.88 15.62
C THR A 430 31.08 -22.48 15.41
N LEU A 431 31.73 -21.49 16.04
CA LEU A 431 31.52 -20.07 15.77
C LEU A 431 32.63 -19.57 14.84
N THR A 432 32.28 -18.69 13.92
CA THR A 432 33.22 -18.09 12.97
C THR A 432 33.16 -16.57 13.09
N SER A 433 34.33 -15.96 13.35
CA SER A 433 34.50 -14.51 13.30
C SER A 433 35.54 -14.18 12.25
N GLU A 434 35.23 -13.25 11.35
CA GLU A 434 36.01 -13.03 10.14
C GLU A 434 36.07 -11.57 9.77
N ILE A 435 37.22 -11.15 9.22
CA ILE A 435 37.41 -9.92 8.48
C ILE A 435 37.89 -10.34 7.08
N ASP A 436 37.15 -9.99 6.05
CA ASP A 436 37.41 -10.39 4.67
C ASP A 436 37.37 -9.18 3.76
N LEU A 437 38.42 -8.93 3.00
CA LEU A 437 38.59 -7.90 1.99
C LEU A 437 38.55 -8.55 0.61
N ASN A 438 37.63 -8.12 -0.25
CA ASN A 438 37.53 -8.52 -1.64
C ASN A 438 37.76 -7.31 -2.55
N ILE A 439 38.71 -7.43 -3.49
CA ILE A 439 38.98 -6.41 -4.51
C ILE A 439 39.18 -7.12 -5.84
N GLU A 440 38.33 -6.84 -6.81
CA GLU A 440 38.35 -7.51 -8.12
C GLU A 440 38.14 -6.54 -9.29
N ASN A 441 38.91 -6.73 -10.34
CA ASN A 441 38.69 -6.16 -11.67
C ASN A 441 38.93 -7.21 -12.76
N GLU A 442 38.82 -6.85 -14.04
CA GLU A 442 38.96 -7.77 -15.15
C GLU A 442 40.28 -8.57 -15.18
N LYS A 443 41.34 -8.06 -14.56
CA LYS A 443 42.70 -8.64 -14.64
C LYS A 443 43.31 -9.00 -13.29
N PHE A 444 42.66 -8.58 -12.21
CA PHE A 444 43.20 -8.65 -10.88
C PHE A 444 42.08 -9.03 -9.92
N ALA A 445 42.30 -10.02 -9.09
CA ALA A 445 41.47 -10.34 -7.94
C ALA A 445 42.34 -10.58 -6.70
N LEU A 446 41.95 -9.96 -5.60
CA LEU A 446 42.56 -10.14 -4.28
C LEU A 446 41.45 -10.38 -3.26
N ARG A 447 41.53 -11.50 -2.60
CA ARG A 447 40.81 -11.79 -1.36
C ARG A 447 41.83 -11.90 -0.24
N ALA A 448 41.65 -11.19 0.86
CA ALA A 448 42.57 -11.28 2.00
C ALA A 448 41.77 -11.08 3.30
N GLY A 449 42.18 -11.80 4.35
CA GLY A 449 41.41 -11.66 5.59
C GLY A 449 42.05 -12.33 6.79
N LEU A 450 41.26 -12.31 7.86
CA LEU A 450 41.57 -12.88 9.16
C LEU A 450 40.33 -13.68 9.61
N THR A 451 40.51 -14.94 10.02
CA THR A 451 39.41 -15.77 10.51
C THR A 451 39.77 -16.40 11.85
N ALA A 452 38.84 -16.35 12.80
CA ALA A 452 38.91 -17.03 14.07
C ALA A 452 37.76 -18.03 14.18
N TYR A 453 38.11 -19.30 14.34
CA TYR A 453 37.15 -20.38 14.60
C TYR A 453 37.17 -20.72 16.08
N GLU A 454 36.00 -20.77 16.73
CA GLU A 454 35.82 -21.26 18.09
C GLU A 454 35.00 -22.54 18.07
N ASN A 455 35.61 -23.66 18.46
CA ASN A 455 34.95 -24.96 18.57
C ASN A 455 34.40 -25.17 19.99
N LEU A 456 33.06 -25.12 20.11
CA LEU A 456 32.33 -25.19 21.38
C LEU A 456 32.39 -26.60 22.01
N SER A 457 32.74 -27.64 21.25
CA SER A 457 32.87 -29.02 21.75
C SER A 457 34.24 -29.34 22.31
N LYS A 458 35.22 -28.42 22.15
CA LYS A 458 36.60 -28.61 22.60
C LYS A 458 36.91 -27.74 23.81
N LEU A 459 37.89 -28.18 24.57
CA LEU A 459 38.36 -27.51 25.78
C LEU A 459 39.73 -26.85 25.54
N ASN A 460 40.02 -25.78 26.30
CA ASN A 460 41.29 -25.10 26.38
C ASN A 460 41.87 -24.66 25.01
N SER A 461 43.16 -24.95 24.77
CA SER A 461 43.92 -24.53 23.60
C SER A 461 43.37 -25.04 22.27
N ASP A 462 42.72 -26.19 22.27
CA ASP A 462 42.15 -26.80 21.06
C ASP A 462 40.83 -26.15 20.63
N ARG A 463 40.28 -25.29 21.48
CA ARG A 463 39.04 -24.59 21.24
C ARG A 463 39.15 -23.56 20.10
N TYR A 464 40.29 -22.90 19.97
CA TYR A 464 40.48 -21.82 19.02
C TYR A 464 41.45 -22.21 17.89
N GLN A 465 41.04 -21.92 16.67
CA GLN A 465 41.90 -21.94 15.51
C GLN A 465 41.83 -20.54 14.83
N PHE A 466 43.01 -19.98 14.61
CA PHE A 466 43.14 -18.69 13.95
C PHE A 466 43.80 -18.85 12.59
N VAL A 467 43.28 -18.16 11.59
CA VAL A 467 43.90 -18.02 10.26
C VAL A 467 44.25 -16.55 10.11
N LEU A 468 45.55 -16.18 10.29
CA LEU A 468 45.99 -14.82 10.52
C LEU A 468 47.31 -14.52 9.79
N PRO A 469 47.35 -13.88 8.62
CA PRO A 469 46.24 -13.71 7.67
C PRO A 469 46.12 -14.89 6.71
N TYR A 470 45.08 -14.86 5.89
CA TYR A 470 45.02 -15.59 4.63
C TYR A 470 44.93 -14.60 3.47
N TYR A 471 45.33 -15.04 2.29
CA TYR A 471 45.11 -14.32 1.04
C TYR A 471 44.98 -15.25 -0.14
N ASP A 472 44.23 -14.80 -1.13
CA ASP A 472 44.10 -15.39 -2.44
C ASP A 472 44.25 -14.24 -3.48
N PHE A 473 45.29 -14.34 -4.28
CA PHE A 473 45.61 -13.33 -5.25
C PHE A 473 45.70 -13.92 -6.64
N SER A 474 45.03 -13.36 -7.61
CA SER A 474 45.13 -13.73 -9.00
C SER A 474 45.35 -12.50 -9.89
N ARG A 475 46.16 -12.65 -10.92
CA ARG A 475 46.40 -11.62 -11.89
C ARG A 475 46.70 -12.20 -13.27
N SER A 476 45.99 -11.72 -14.29
CA SER A 476 46.32 -11.93 -15.71
C SER A 476 47.20 -10.82 -16.20
N PHE A 477 48.45 -11.13 -16.64
CA PHE A 477 49.41 -10.13 -17.09
C PHE A 477 49.30 -9.84 -18.58
N PHE A 478 48.97 -10.86 -19.39
CA PHE A 478 48.80 -10.76 -20.81
C PHE A 478 47.63 -11.61 -21.29
N ASN A 479 46.78 -11.01 -22.05
CA ASN A 479 45.78 -11.70 -22.83
C ASN A 479 45.90 -11.22 -24.28
N ASN A 480 46.88 -11.77 -25.00
CA ASN A 480 46.99 -11.51 -26.43
C ASN A 480 46.31 -12.66 -27.17
N ASN A 481 45.16 -12.39 -27.76
CA ASN A 481 44.32 -13.38 -28.45
C ASN A 481 45.06 -14.17 -29.56
N ASN A 482 46.27 -13.79 -29.92
CA ASN A 482 47.02 -14.42 -31.01
C ASN A 482 48.13 -15.35 -30.51
N PHE A 483 48.50 -15.34 -29.24
CA PHE A 483 49.65 -16.12 -28.77
C PHE A 483 49.38 -16.94 -27.50
N ALA A 484 49.23 -16.29 -26.36
CA ALA A 484 49.08 -16.96 -25.08
C ALA A 484 48.50 -16.03 -23.99
N SER A 485 47.89 -16.63 -22.96
CA SER A 485 47.60 -15.96 -21.68
C SER A 485 48.63 -16.33 -20.62
N PHE A 486 48.96 -15.37 -19.77
CA PHE A 486 49.86 -15.54 -18.63
C PHE A 486 49.10 -15.19 -17.38
N ASP A 487 48.83 -16.18 -16.53
CA ASP A 487 48.09 -16.04 -15.31
C ASP A 487 48.96 -16.41 -14.12
N PHE A 488 48.99 -15.53 -13.12
CA PHE A 488 49.64 -15.76 -11.84
C PHE A 488 48.62 -15.85 -10.72
N ILE A 489 48.67 -16.93 -9.95
CA ILE A 489 47.84 -17.19 -8.79
C ILE A 489 48.76 -17.42 -7.59
N SER A 490 48.53 -16.70 -6.50
CA SER A 490 49.25 -16.84 -5.23
C SER A 490 48.26 -16.97 -4.08
N GLN A 491 48.37 -18.01 -3.31
CA GLN A 491 47.54 -18.28 -2.15
C GLN A 491 48.40 -18.51 -0.93
N GLY A 492 48.03 -17.95 0.21
CA GLY A 492 48.75 -18.13 1.45
C GLY A 492 47.84 -18.08 2.68
N ASP A 493 48.22 -18.87 3.67
CA ASP A 493 47.57 -18.90 4.97
C ASP A 493 48.55 -19.13 6.11
N ASN A 494 48.31 -18.50 7.26
CA ASN A 494 48.97 -18.77 8.52
C ASN A 494 47.94 -19.30 9.50
N ILE A 495 48.01 -20.58 9.84
CA ILE A 495 47.10 -21.25 10.75
C ILE A 495 47.79 -21.43 12.10
N LEU A 496 47.21 -20.81 13.15
CA LEU A 496 47.60 -21.01 14.53
C LEU A 496 46.55 -21.86 15.24
N LYS A 497 46.93 -23.01 15.75
CA LYS A 497 46.05 -23.95 16.45
C LYS A 497 46.79 -24.83 17.45
N ASP A 498 46.13 -25.69 18.18
CA ASP A 498 46.67 -26.78 18.98
C ASP A 498 47.88 -26.38 19.82
N THR A 499 47.68 -25.54 20.84
CA THR A 499 48.75 -25.10 21.77
C THR A 499 49.87 -24.28 21.09
N ASN A 500 49.48 -23.27 20.35
CA ASN A 500 50.38 -22.36 19.61
C ASN A 500 51.19 -23.02 18.48
N SER A 501 50.69 -24.08 17.88
CA SER A 501 51.25 -24.64 16.65
C SER A 501 50.96 -23.74 15.47
N LEU A 502 51.98 -23.07 14.92
CA LEU A 502 51.88 -22.24 13.74
C LEU A 502 52.27 -23.04 12.50
N ARG A 503 51.36 -23.05 11.52
CA ARG A 503 51.61 -23.57 10.19
C ARG A 503 51.42 -22.47 9.17
N SER A 504 52.47 -22.19 8.41
CA SER A 504 52.43 -21.25 7.29
C SER A 504 52.48 -22.01 5.98
N ARG A 505 51.65 -21.60 5.02
CA ARG A 505 51.60 -22.19 3.69
C ARG A 505 51.53 -21.05 2.67
N MET A 506 52.31 -21.19 1.57
CA MET A 506 52.25 -20.31 0.42
C MET A 506 52.36 -21.17 -0.84
N ILE A 507 51.47 -20.96 -1.78
CA ILE A 507 51.41 -21.62 -3.06
C ILE A 507 51.40 -20.59 -4.14
N ASN A 508 52.35 -20.69 -5.09
CA ASN A 508 52.42 -19.80 -6.24
C ASN A 508 52.31 -20.64 -7.49
N ASN A 509 51.35 -20.32 -8.35
CA ASN A 509 51.14 -20.94 -9.63
C ASN A 509 51.30 -19.93 -10.74
N LEU A 510 52.18 -20.22 -11.69
CA LEU A 510 52.29 -19.49 -12.94
C LEU A 510 51.79 -20.39 -14.07
N SER A 511 50.73 -20.02 -14.73
CA SER A 511 50.17 -20.75 -15.85
C SER A 511 50.35 -19.95 -17.13
N ILE A 512 50.82 -20.66 -18.18
CA ILE A 512 50.96 -20.13 -19.51
C ILE A 512 50.12 -21.02 -20.41
N LYS A 513 49.08 -20.44 -21.02
CA LYS A 513 48.19 -21.16 -21.91
C LYS A 513 48.34 -20.56 -23.32
N SER A 514 48.89 -21.35 -24.26
CA SER A 514 48.89 -20.96 -25.68
C SER A 514 47.50 -21.14 -26.26
N TYR A 515 47.15 -20.28 -27.20
CA TYR A 515 45.93 -20.48 -27.98
C TYR A 515 46.13 -21.56 -29.02
N ASP A 516 45.06 -22.22 -29.42
CA ASP A 516 45.07 -23.21 -30.49
C ASP A 516 45.52 -22.56 -31.80
N TYR A 517 46.60 -23.05 -32.35
CA TYR A 517 47.08 -22.63 -33.67
C TYR A 517 46.70 -23.69 -34.68
N TYR A 518 45.98 -23.26 -35.70
CA TYR A 518 45.65 -24.11 -36.84
C TYR A 518 46.57 -23.75 -37.99
N SER A 519 47.35 -24.74 -38.46
CA SER A 519 48.15 -24.57 -39.68
C SER A 519 47.24 -24.54 -40.91
N GLU A 520 47.74 -24.01 -42.03
CA GLU A 520 47.01 -24.00 -43.30
C GLU A 520 46.60 -25.40 -43.76
N GLY A 521 47.26 -26.46 -43.28
CA GLY A 521 46.90 -27.85 -43.49
C GLY A 521 45.90 -28.47 -42.53
N GLY A 522 45.30 -27.66 -41.62
CA GLY A 522 44.25 -28.11 -40.65
C GLY A 522 44.78 -28.84 -39.43
N LEU A 523 46.11 -28.86 -39.18
CA LEU A 523 46.69 -29.42 -37.96
C LEU A 523 46.51 -28.43 -36.81
N LYS A 524 45.97 -28.94 -35.68
CA LYS A 524 45.84 -28.21 -34.41
C LYS A 524 47.09 -28.47 -33.56
N ASN A 525 47.78 -27.41 -33.15
CA ASN A 525 48.88 -27.42 -32.17
C ASN A 525 48.43 -26.81 -30.87
#